data_0f20e13d5d24238f61702b0bad0e7a7f
#
_entry.id   0f20e13d5d24238f61702b0bad0e7a7f
#
_cell.length_a   1.000
_cell.length_b   1.000
_cell.length_c   1.000
_cell.angle_alpha   90.00
_cell.angle_beta   90.00
_cell.angle_gamma   90.00
#
_symmetry.space_group_name_H-M   'P 1'
#
loop_
_entity.id
_entity.type
_entity.pdbx_description
1 polymer ?
#
loop_
_entity_poly.entity_id
_entity_poly.type
_entity_poly.pdbx_seq_one_letter_code
_entity_poly.pdbx_strand_id
1 'polypeptide(L)'
;MKILLLGSGGREHALAWKIAQSPKVEKLYIAPGNAGTTAVGENVNIKATDFEAISAFALKEDIAMVIVGPEDPLVKGIYDYFQNRPELKHIAVIGPSAQGAELEGSKEFAKGFMMRHNIPTARYKSITSATIEEGLAFLETLEAPYVLKADGLCAGKGVLILPTL
;
A
#
# COMPACT_ATOMS: atom_id res chain seq x y z
N MET A 1 14.82 10.27 -17.69
CA MET A 1 13.35 10.19 -17.45
C MET A 1 12.99 10.91 -16.17
N LYS A 2 11.79 11.51 -16.13
CA LYS A 2 11.25 12.11 -14.90
C LYS A 2 10.40 11.08 -14.15
N ILE A 3 10.55 11.02 -12.84
CA ILE A 3 9.88 10.06 -11.95
C ILE A 3 9.12 10.81 -10.86
N LEU A 4 7.92 10.35 -10.55
CA LEU A 4 7.14 10.77 -9.39
C LEU A 4 7.05 9.62 -8.38
N LEU A 5 7.64 9.79 -7.21
CA LEU A 5 7.52 8.85 -6.08
C LEU A 5 6.43 9.34 -5.13
N LEU A 6 5.44 8.49 -4.86
CA LEU A 6 4.36 8.80 -3.92
C LEU A 6 4.72 8.30 -2.53
N GLY A 7 4.49 9.15 -1.53
CA GLY A 7 4.66 8.85 -0.11
C GLY A 7 5.54 9.85 0.64
N SER A 8 5.67 9.66 1.96
CA SER A 8 6.36 10.60 2.86
C SER A 8 7.12 9.93 4.01
N GLY A 9 7.14 8.61 4.05
CA GLY A 9 7.79 7.85 5.12
C GLY A 9 9.29 7.63 4.91
N GLY A 10 9.92 6.94 5.85
CA GLY A 10 11.33 6.55 5.77
C GLY A 10 11.61 5.56 4.62
N ARG A 11 10.64 4.70 4.30
CA ARG A 11 10.70 3.80 3.14
C ARG A 11 10.81 4.59 1.83
N GLU A 12 9.96 5.59 1.65
CA GLU A 12 9.98 6.44 0.46
C GLU A 12 11.25 7.30 0.41
N HIS A 13 11.77 7.76 1.54
CA HIS A 13 13.06 8.45 1.58
C HIS A 13 14.20 7.53 1.12
N ALA A 14 14.26 6.28 1.60
CA ALA A 14 15.26 5.31 1.16
C ALA A 14 15.15 5.00 -0.34
N LEU A 15 13.93 4.84 -0.85
CA LEU A 15 13.67 4.67 -2.28
C LEU A 15 14.15 5.90 -3.08
N ALA A 16 13.78 7.11 -2.66
CA ALA A 16 14.17 8.36 -3.30
C ALA A 16 15.70 8.50 -3.37
N TRP A 17 16.38 8.23 -2.25
CA TRP A 17 17.84 8.26 -2.18
C TRP A 17 18.49 7.28 -3.18
N LYS A 18 17.93 6.07 -3.32
CA LYS A 18 18.46 5.08 -4.27
C LYS A 18 18.13 5.42 -5.71
N ILE A 19 16.92 5.88 -6.00
CA ILE A 19 16.47 6.27 -7.34
C ILE A 19 17.31 7.44 -7.88
N ALA A 20 17.59 8.44 -7.04
CA ALA A 20 18.36 9.63 -7.41
C ALA A 20 19.81 9.32 -7.86
N GLN A 21 20.36 8.16 -7.50
CA GLN A 21 21.70 7.72 -7.93
C GLN A 21 21.72 7.15 -9.35
N SER A 22 20.57 6.92 -9.97
CA SER A 22 20.50 6.33 -11.29
C SER A 22 20.78 7.36 -12.39
N PRO A 23 21.72 7.10 -13.31
CA PRO A 23 21.98 8.00 -14.43
C PRO A 23 20.82 8.11 -15.43
N LYS A 24 19.80 7.26 -15.29
CA LYS A 24 18.58 7.30 -16.11
C LYS A 24 17.56 8.32 -15.59
N VAL A 25 17.73 8.79 -14.36
CA VAL A 25 16.82 9.74 -13.72
C VAL A 25 17.31 11.16 -14.01
N GLU A 26 16.49 11.90 -14.73
CA GLU A 26 16.69 13.30 -15.02
C GLU A 26 16.17 14.18 -13.89
N LYS A 27 14.99 13.84 -13.40
CA LYS A 27 14.30 14.57 -12.33
C LYS A 27 13.50 13.59 -11.47
N LEU A 28 13.61 13.75 -10.16
CA LEU A 28 12.81 13.01 -9.18
C LEU A 28 11.92 13.97 -8.40
N TYR A 29 10.61 13.75 -8.48
CA TYR A 29 9.59 14.40 -7.66
C TYR A 29 9.10 13.44 -6.58
N ILE A 30 8.79 13.94 -5.39
CA ILE A 30 8.25 13.14 -4.28
C ILE A 30 6.98 13.80 -3.75
N ALA A 31 5.87 13.07 -3.68
CA ALA A 31 4.58 13.62 -3.28
C ALA A 31 3.94 12.83 -2.11
N PRO A 32 3.72 13.46 -0.95
CA PRO A 32 4.12 14.82 -0.60
C PRO A 32 5.61 14.96 -0.22
N GLY A 33 6.34 13.85 0.00
CA GLY A 33 7.69 13.84 0.51
C GLY A 33 7.80 14.22 1.99
N ASN A 34 9.02 14.41 2.46
CA ASN A 34 9.34 14.84 3.84
C ASN A 34 10.59 15.75 3.83
N ALA A 35 11.02 16.18 5.01
CA ALA A 35 12.20 17.04 5.12
C ALA A 35 13.49 16.40 4.56
N GLY A 36 13.66 15.08 4.70
CA GLY A 36 14.85 14.38 4.20
C GLY A 36 14.84 14.19 2.69
N THR A 37 13.66 14.06 2.06
CA THR A 37 13.56 13.82 0.62
C THR A 37 13.95 15.04 -0.22
N THR A 38 13.96 16.26 0.37
CA THR A 38 14.43 17.47 -0.31
C THR A 38 15.92 17.44 -0.65
N ALA A 39 16.70 16.59 0.02
CA ALA A 39 18.11 16.43 -0.28
C ALA A 39 18.38 15.61 -1.56
N VAL A 40 17.38 14.84 -2.03
CA VAL A 40 17.54 13.88 -3.14
C VAL A 40 16.54 14.09 -4.28
N GLY A 41 15.56 14.96 -4.10
CA GLY A 41 14.55 15.26 -5.12
C GLY A 41 13.74 16.51 -4.75
N GLU A 42 12.70 16.77 -5.52
CA GLU A 42 11.80 17.91 -5.32
C GLU A 42 10.49 17.44 -4.69
N ASN A 43 10.15 17.95 -3.52
CA ASN A 43 8.88 17.65 -2.89
C ASN A 43 7.75 18.43 -3.55
N VAL A 44 6.64 17.73 -3.80
CA VAL A 44 5.42 18.33 -4.40
C VAL A 44 4.27 18.15 -3.43
N ASN A 45 3.60 19.24 -3.06
CA ASN A 45 2.51 19.21 -2.08
C ASN A 45 1.22 18.60 -2.68
N ILE A 46 1.25 17.34 -3.00
CA ILE A 46 0.11 16.54 -3.48
C ILE A 46 -0.03 15.34 -2.54
N LYS A 47 -1.25 15.07 -2.08
CA LYS A 47 -1.55 13.88 -1.28
C LYS A 47 -1.42 12.62 -2.15
N ALA A 48 -0.81 11.57 -1.62
CA ALA A 48 -0.62 10.31 -2.35
C ALA A 48 -1.93 9.63 -2.81
N THR A 49 -3.07 10.03 -2.26
CA THR A 49 -4.41 9.52 -2.61
C THR A 49 -5.25 10.49 -3.46
N ASP A 50 -4.70 11.64 -3.83
CA ASP A 50 -5.36 12.59 -4.73
C ASP A 50 -4.99 12.27 -6.19
N PHE A 51 -5.69 11.31 -6.77
CA PHE A 51 -5.36 10.78 -8.10
C PHE A 51 -5.55 11.81 -9.22
N GLU A 52 -6.47 12.76 -9.05
CA GLU A 52 -6.68 13.83 -10.02
C GLU A 52 -5.49 14.80 -10.02
N ALA A 53 -5.06 15.24 -8.85
CA ALA A 53 -3.89 16.13 -8.75
C ALA A 53 -2.60 15.40 -9.20
N ILE A 54 -2.45 14.10 -8.86
CA ILE A 54 -1.30 13.28 -9.29
C ILE A 54 -1.26 13.16 -10.82
N SER A 55 -2.38 12.82 -11.45
CA SER A 55 -2.43 12.66 -12.91
C SER A 55 -2.24 13.98 -13.66
N ALA A 56 -2.84 15.07 -13.18
CA ALA A 56 -2.64 16.39 -13.75
C ALA A 56 -1.16 16.83 -13.65
N PHE A 57 -0.53 16.59 -12.51
CA PHE A 57 0.90 16.86 -12.33
C PHE A 57 1.76 15.97 -13.24
N ALA A 58 1.44 14.69 -13.34
CA ALA A 58 2.17 13.75 -14.16
C ALA A 58 2.15 14.13 -15.65
N LEU A 59 1.02 14.56 -16.16
CA LEU A 59 0.89 15.07 -17.54
C LEU A 59 1.64 16.39 -17.72
N LYS A 60 1.46 17.34 -16.79
CA LYS A 60 2.10 18.66 -16.87
C LYS A 60 3.63 18.57 -16.89
N GLU A 61 4.20 17.74 -16.05
CA GLU A 61 5.65 17.60 -15.90
C GLU A 61 6.26 16.55 -16.82
N ASP A 62 5.47 15.89 -17.67
CA ASP A 62 5.91 14.79 -18.55
C ASP A 62 6.58 13.66 -17.74
N ILE A 63 5.87 13.17 -16.72
CA ILE A 63 6.33 12.07 -15.88
C ILE A 63 6.29 10.76 -16.67
N ALA A 64 7.41 10.07 -16.75
CA ALA A 64 7.49 8.78 -17.42
C ALA A 64 7.08 7.61 -16.51
N MET A 65 7.23 7.78 -15.18
CA MET A 65 6.99 6.71 -14.22
C MET A 65 6.50 7.26 -12.88
N VAL A 66 5.44 6.65 -12.36
CA VAL A 66 4.93 6.85 -10.99
C VAL A 66 5.27 5.62 -10.16
N ILE A 67 5.98 5.83 -9.05
CA ILE A 67 6.32 4.77 -8.09
C ILE A 67 5.48 4.98 -6.83
N VAL A 68 4.73 3.96 -6.43
CA VAL A 68 3.80 4.06 -5.29
C VAL A 68 4.45 3.40 -4.07
N GLY A 69 4.85 4.21 -3.09
CA GLY A 69 5.50 3.74 -1.88
C GLY A 69 4.53 3.16 -0.84
N PRO A 70 3.45 3.87 -0.45
CA PRO A 70 2.49 3.39 0.54
C PRO A 70 1.42 2.49 -0.09
N GLU A 71 0.82 1.64 0.74
CA GLU A 71 -0.23 0.69 0.36
C GLU A 71 -1.58 1.36 0.07
N ASP A 72 -1.93 2.45 0.77
CA ASP A 72 -3.26 3.08 0.70
C ASP A 72 -3.64 3.55 -0.72
N PRO A 73 -2.79 4.23 -1.50
CA PRO A 73 -3.10 4.56 -2.90
C PRO A 73 -3.28 3.32 -3.78
N LEU A 74 -2.57 2.23 -3.51
CA LEU A 74 -2.66 0.98 -4.27
C LEU A 74 -4.01 0.31 -4.04
N VAL A 75 -4.42 0.16 -2.76
CA VAL A 75 -5.73 -0.39 -2.38
C VAL A 75 -6.86 0.47 -2.95
N LYS A 76 -6.69 1.80 -3.00
CA LYS A 76 -7.65 2.73 -3.61
C LYS A 76 -7.63 2.72 -5.15
N GLY A 77 -6.73 1.96 -5.77
CA GLY A 77 -6.75 1.68 -7.21
C GLY A 77 -6.03 2.70 -8.09
N ILE A 78 -4.96 3.34 -7.61
CA ILE A 78 -4.18 4.28 -8.43
C ILE A 78 -3.64 3.63 -9.72
N TYR A 79 -3.22 2.36 -9.67
CA TYR A 79 -2.79 1.62 -10.85
C TYR A 79 -3.92 1.56 -11.90
N ASP A 80 -5.10 1.12 -11.46
CA ASP A 80 -6.28 0.98 -12.33
C ASP A 80 -6.76 2.34 -12.84
N TYR A 81 -6.65 3.39 -12.01
CA TYR A 81 -6.96 4.76 -12.40
C TYR A 81 -6.13 5.21 -13.62
N PHE A 82 -4.83 4.93 -13.62
CA PHE A 82 -3.94 5.26 -14.75
C PHE A 82 -4.18 4.35 -15.95
N GLN A 83 -4.38 3.05 -15.74
CA GLN A 83 -4.59 2.09 -16.82
C GLN A 83 -5.91 2.27 -17.56
N ASN A 84 -6.94 2.79 -16.90
CA ASN A 84 -8.27 2.98 -17.48
C ASN A 84 -8.43 4.33 -18.22
N ARG A 85 -7.40 5.17 -18.24
CA ARG A 85 -7.42 6.47 -18.90
C ARG A 85 -6.44 6.51 -20.08
N PRO A 86 -6.93 6.64 -21.34
CA PRO A 86 -6.08 6.61 -22.52
C PRO A 86 -4.90 7.57 -22.46
N GLU A 87 -5.13 8.78 -21.92
CA GLU A 87 -4.14 9.84 -21.79
C GLU A 87 -3.04 9.55 -20.76
N LEU A 88 -3.26 8.60 -19.84
CA LEU A 88 -2.32 8.22 -18.80
C LEU A 88 -1.60 6.90 -19.05
N LYS A 89 -2.08 6.08 -19.99
CA LYS A 89 -1.57 4.71 -20.22
C LYS A 89 -0.08 4.64 -20.59
N HIS A 90 0.47 5.71 -21.09
CA HIS A 90 1.90 5.78 -21.44
C HIS A 90 2.78 5.97 -20.22
N ILE A 91 2.22 6.37 -19.08
CA ILE A 91 2.93 6.55 -17.81
C ILE A 91 3.01 5.21 -17.10
N ALA A 92 4.22 4.70 -16.87
CA ALA A 92 4.41 3.48 -16.10
C ALA A 92 4.03 3.69 -14.63
N VAL A 93 3.18 2.83 -14.07
CA VAL A 93 2.87 2.83 -12.63
C VAL A 93 3.47 1.59 -11.99
N ILE A 94 4.36 1.80 -11.02
CA ILE A 94 4.99 0.71 -10.26
C ILE A 94 4.19 0.46 -9.00
N GLY A 95 3.47 -0.64 -9.02
CA GLY A 95 2.59 -1.12 -7.95
C GLY A 95 1.52 -2.06 -8.51
N PRO A 96 0.86 -2.86 -7.67
CA PRO A 96 -0.21 -3.76 -8.08
C PRO A 96 -1.50 -3.01 -8.43
N SER A 97 -2.40 -3.68 -9.15
CA SER A 97 -3.80 -3.28 -9.26
C SER A 97 -4.51 -3.27 -7.90
N ALA A 98 -5.68 -2.65 -7.79
CA ALA A 98 -6.49 -2.68 -6.57
C ALA A 98 -6.76 -4.13 -6.11
N GLN A 99 -7.07 -5.02 -7.03
CA GLN A 99 -7.27 -6.44 -6.74
C GLN A 99 -6.00 -7.11 -6.18
N GLY A 100 -4.82 -6.81 -6.75
CA GLY A 100 -3.56 -7.31 -6.21
C GLY A 100 -3.20 -6.70 -4.85
N ALA A 101 -3.50 -5.41 -4.66
CA ALA A 101 -3.27 -4.70 -3.41
C ALA A 101 -4.19 -5.16 -2.26
N GLU A 102 -5.30 -5.83 -2.57
CA GLU A 102 -6.22 -6.39 -1.57
C GLU A 102 -5.52 -7.45 -0.68
N LEU A 103 -4.47 -8.10 -1.17
CA LEU A 103 -3.63 -8.99 -0.35
C LEU A 103 -2.98 -8.27 0.85
N GLU A 104 -2.76 -6.97 0.75
CA GLU A 104 -2.29 -6.13 1.87
C GLU A 104 -3.46 -5.40 2.53
N GLY A 105 -4.46 -5.02 1.74
CA GLY A 105 -5.59 -4.21 2.19
C GLY A 105 -6.58 -4.96 3.08
N SER A 106 -6.74 -6.27 2.91
CA SER A 106 -7.64 -7.12 3.71
C SER A 106 -6.93 -8.36 4.22
N LYS A 107 -6.88 -8.52 5.52
CA LYS A 107 -6.31 -9.70 6.17
C LYS A 107 -7.15 -10.95 5.91
N GLU A 108 -8.48 -10.78 5.86
CA GLU A 108 -9.39 -11.86 5.52
C GLU A 108 -9.18 -12.35 4.09
N PHE A 109 -9.10 -11.43 3.13
CA PHE A 109 -8.82 -11.77 1.73
C PHE A 109 -7.47 -12.49 1.60
N ALA A 110 -6.40 -11.96 2.22
CA ALA A 110 -5.08 -12.56 2.20
C ALA A 110 -5.07 -13.98 2.80
N LYS A 111 -5.73 -14.17 3.93
CA LYS A 111 -5.87 -15.50 4.57
C LYS A 111 -6.64 -16.47 3.69
N GLY A 112 -7.76 -16.05 3.12
CA GLY A 112 -8.53 -16.84 2.16
C GLY A 112 -7.71 -17.22 0.93
N PHE A 113 -6.92 -16.30 0.40
CA PHE A 113 -6.00 -16.55 -0.70
C PHE A 113 -4.95 -17.61 -0.30
N MET A 114 -4.30 -17.45 0.84
CA MET A 114 -3.29 -18.39 1.33
C MET A 114 -3.86 -19.79 1.48
N MET A 115 -5.08 -19.93 1.99
CA MET A 115 -5.75 -21.23 2.13
C MET A 115 -6.05 -21.87 0.77
N ARG A 116 -6.60 -21.11 -0.18
CA ARG A 116 -6.90 -21.62 -1.53
C ARG A 116 -5.66 -22.12 -2.28
N HIS A 117 -4.50 -21.51 -1.99
CA HIS A 117 -3.24 -21.82 -2.67
C HIS A 117 -2.27 -22.64 -1.83
N ASN A 118 -2.72 -23.21 -0.69
CA ASN A 118 -1.91 -24.01 0.23
C ASN A 118 -0.63 -23.30 0.70
N ILE A 119 -0.70 -21.97 0.88
CA ILE A 119 0.42 -21.17 1.42
C ILE A 119 0.41 -21.31 2.94
N PRO A 120 1.53 -21.74 3.56
CA PRO A 120 1.61 -21.88 5.02
C PRO A 120 1.30 -20.58 5.75
N THR A 121 0.37 -20.64 6.69
CA THR A 121 -0.01 -19.48 7.53
C THR A 121 -0.61 -19.97 8.84
N ALA A 122 -0.61 -19.12 9.87
CA ALA A 122 -1.28 -19.43 11.13
C ALA A 122 -2.79 -19.65 10.92
N ARG A 123 -3.38 -20.52 11.73
CA ARG A 123 -4.83 -20.73 11.77
C ARG A 123 -5.56 -19.40 12.00
N TYR A 124 -6.71 -19.23 11.38
CA TYR A 124 -7.51 -18.02 11.53
C TYR A 124 -9.00 -18.30 11.40
N LYS A 125 -9.80 -17.41 11.91
CA LYS A 125 -11.25 -17.33 11.73
C LYS A 125 -11.63 -15.87 11.54
N SER A 126 -12.38 -15.56 10.48
CA SER A 126 -13.03 -14.25 10.33
C SER A 126 -14.24 -14.19 11.25
N ILE A 127 -14.37 -13.09 11.98
CA ILE A 127 -15.42 -12.88 12.99
C ILE A 127 -16.10 -11.55 12.71
N THR A 128 -17.41 -11.57 12.70
CA THR A 128 -18.27 -10.38 12.62
C THR A 128 -19.15 -10.29 13.86
N SER A 129 -19.89 -9.21 14.04
CA SER A 129 -20.86 -9.09 15.12
C SER A 129 -21.91 -10.21 15.15
N ALA A 130 -22.19 -10.82 13.99
CA ALA A 130 -23.15 -11.93 13.87
C ALA A 130 -22.53 -13.30 14.19
N THR A 131 -21.20 -13.42 14.25
CA THR A 131 -20.47 -14.70 14.41
C THR A 131 -19.55 -14.72 15.63
N ILE A 132 -19.83 -13.88 16.64
CA ILE A 132 -19.02 -13.78 17.87
C ILE A 132 -18.91 -15.14 18.59
N GLU A 133 -20.01 -15.86 18.76
CA GLU A 133 -20.03 -17.17 19.44
C GLU A 133 -19.12 -18.20 18.71
N GLU A 134 -19.15 -18.20 17.38
CA GLU A 134 -18.25 -19.04 16.60
C GLU A 134 -16.78 -18.62 16.79
N GLY A 135 -16.54 -17.33 16.94
CA GLY A 135 -15.22 -16.78 17.21
C GLY A 135 -14.68 -17.21 18.56
N LEU A 136 -15.50 -17.18 19.61
CA LEU A 136 -15.14 -17.65 20.95
C LEU A 136 -14.81 -19.15 20.92
N ALA A 137 -15.69 -19.96 20.33
CA ALA A 137 -15.45 -21.38 20.17
C ALA A 137 -14.16 -21.69 19.39
N PHE A 138 -13.81 -20.89 18.39
CA PHE A 138 -12.55 -21.03 17.67
C PHE A 138 -11.33 -20.69 18.56
N LEU A 139 -11.39 -19.64 19.37
CA LEU A 139 -10.33 -19.25 20.29
C LEU A 139 -10.00 -20.38 21.29
N GLU A 140 -11.01 -21.10 21.80
CA GLU A 140 -10.83 -22.25 22.68
C GLU A 140 -10.04 -23.41 22.02
N THR A 141 -9.96 -23.45 20.69
CA THR A 141 -9.16 -24.44 19.96
C THR A 141 -7.71 -24.05 19.73
N LEU A 142 -7.33 -22.85 20.15
CA LEU A 142 -5.99 -22.29 19.98
C LEU A 142 -5.21 -22.31 21.29
N GLU A 143 -3.89 -22.16 21.19
CA GLU A 143 -2.99 -21.94 22.30
C GLU A 143 -2.58 -20.46 22.38
N ALA A 144 -2.42 -19.93 23.58
CA ALA A 144 -1.93 -18.58 23.80
C ALA A 144 -0.51 -18.38 23.23
N PRO A 145 -0.14 -17.15 22.82
CA PRO A 145 -0.94 -15.93 22.87
C PRO A 145 -1.99 -15.86 21.74
N TYR A 146 -3.15 -15.29 22.08
CA TYR A 146 -4.21 -15.05 21.10
C TYR A 146 -4.00 -13.73 20.38
N VAL A 147 -4.21 -13.70 19.07
CA VAL A 147 -3.98 -12.51 18.26
C VAL A 147 -5.26 -12.10 17.55
N LEU A 148 -5.86 -11.01 18.00
CA LEU A 148 -7.02 -10.39 17.35
C LEU A 148 -6.54 -9.29 16.42
N LYS A 149 -7.05 -9.30 15.19
CA LYS A 149 -6.67 -8.31 14.16
C LYS A 149 -7.93 -7.69 13.56
N ALA A 150 -8.00 -6.37 13.57
CA ALA A 150 -8.98 -5.68 12.76
C ALA A 150 -8.66 -5.91 11.27
N ASP A 151 -9.70 -6.13 10.46
CA ASP A 151 -9.53 -6.18 9.02
C ASP A 151 -9.32 -4.77 8.43
N GLY A 152 -8.72 -4.69 7.23
CA GLY A 152 -8.37 -3.43 6.59
C GLY A 152 -7.05 -2.81 7.05
N LEU A 153 -6.76 -1.63 6.49
CA LEU A 153 -5.56 -0.85 6.78
C LEU A 153 -5.70 -0.10 8.11
N CYS A 154 -4.92 -0.48 9.11
CA CYS A 154 -4.98 0.08 10.46
C CYS A 154 -3.68 0.74 10.93
N ALA A 155 -2.73 1.01 10.02
CA ALA A 155 -1.45 1.66 10.31
C ALA A 155 -0.72 1.04 11.52
N GLY A 156 -0.73 -0.29 11.64
CA GLY A 156 -0.10 -1.02 12.73
C GLY A 156 -0.84 -1.00 14.07
N LYS A 157 -2.03 -0.37 14.16
CA LYS A 157 -2.79 -0.20 15.42
C LYS A 157 -3.96 -1.17 15.58
N GLY A 158 -4.27 -1.96 14.57
CA GLY A 158 -5.40 -2.89 14.56
C GLY A 158 -5.08 -4.30 15.06
N VAL A 159 -4.11 -4.47 15.97
CA VAL A 159 -3.70 -5.79 16.47
C VAL A 159 -3.67 -5.79 17.98
N LEU A 160 -4.36 -6.76 18.60
CA LEU A 160 -4.30 -7.07 20.03
C LEU A 160 -3.66 -8.44 20.23
N ILE A 161 -2.70 -8.52 21.13
CA ILE A 161 -2.06 -9.78 21.55
C ILE A 161 -2.44 -10.02 23.00
N LEU A 162 -3.15 -11.09 23.25
CA LEU A 162 -3.72 -11.44 24.55
C LEU A 162 -3.05 -12.71 25.10
N PRO A 163 -2.47 -12.67 26.31
CA PRO A 163 -1.82 -13.83 26.92
C PRO A 163 -2.83 -14.87 27.45
N THR A 164 -4.07 -14.47 27.68
CA THR A 164 -5.17 -15.31 28.18
C THR A 164 -6.47 -14.99 27.42
N LEU A 165 -7.44 -15.90 27.46
CA LEU A 165 -8.83 -15.66 27.07
C LEU A 165 -9.54 -14.81 28.09
#